data_e17549d2fbb7cf5f6d580170f5b5ce9d
#
_entry.id   e17549d2fbb7cf5f6d580170f5b5ce9d
#
_cell.length_a   1.000
_cell.length_b   1.000
_cell.length_c   1.000
_cell.angle_alpha   90.00
_cell.angle_beta   90.00
_cell.angle_gamma   90.00
#
_symmetry.space_group_name_H-M   'P 1'
#
loop_
_entity.id
_entity.type
_entity.pdbx_description
1 polymer ?
#
loop_
_entity_poly.entity_id
_entity_poly.type
_entity_poly.pdbx_seq_one_letter_code
_entity_poly.pdbx_strand_id
1 'polypeptide(L)'
;MQIQQTLSRLDDLLHQCRLDEAETLLTQAVAQAQAEADTDSEKLLRNEQIGFYRACGKFPAALETAAAARALFEQTGETDTISYATTLLNCANAYRAAGNYEDAFAAYETVQSLYARLLPPDDGRVASLWNNLALLYQETEQWEQACTCLKQALELVPRDTHPTRTGISAANLAVSLLRLHRTAEALCYLQQAEKILIGKTPSDFHASAVYAGFGDAYYQLGEYARAADAYEKALPEIELHMGRNNFYEIVSENLKQTYARLGGGRPEERGLRLCERYYIAFGKLMLERNFGAVLPWLAIGLAGEGSECLGYDDALSRDHDFGAGFCIWVPDDLPEETVQQLRNAYAVLPKSYCGVSRVAMPEADGRVGVCRQSAFFRRLLGTDGVPETEAQWLEIESGMLAAACSGAVFRDDSGSFTAVRRKLSLGYPEEVRLRRLAQALGRLAPWGQYKYPRLG
;
A
#
# COMPACT_ATOMS: atom_id res chain seq x y z
N MET A 1 32.36 0.14 -29.72
CA MET A 1 31.42 0.92 -28.87
C MET A 1 31.77 0.74 -27.40
N GLN A 2 31.60 1.78 -26.53
CA GLN A 2 31.80 1.62 -25.08
C GLN A 2 30.51 1.07 -24.44
N ILE A 3 30.24 -0.21 -24.64
CA ILE A 3 28.97 -0.87 -24.22
C ILE A 3 28.68 -0.68 -22.75
N GLN A 4 29.70 -0.75 -21.87
CA GLN A 4 29.54 -0.63 -20.42
C GLN A 4 29.00 0.76 -20.01
N GLN A 5 29.43 1.83 -20.69
CA GLN A 5 28.89 3.17 -20.40
C GLN A 5 27.44 3.31 -20.87
N THR A 6 27.09 2.69 -22.00
CA THR A 6 25.71 2.67 -22.47
C THR A 6 24.79 1.96 -21.52
N LEU A 7 25.19 0.80 -21.00
CA LEU A 7 24.40 0.04 -20.02
C LEU A 7 24.25 0.80 -18.68
N SER A 8 25.35 1.39 -18.17
CA SER A 8 25.27 2.21 -16.95
C SER A 8 24.33 3.40 -17.12
N ARG A 9 24.36 4.07 -18.27
CA ARG A 9 23.45 5.18 -18.57
C ARG A 9 22.00 4.70 -18.71
N LEU A 10 21.79 3.52 -19.28
CA LEU A 10 20.46 2.89 -19.35
C LEU A 10 19.89 2.66 -17.94
N ASP A 11 20.69 2.09 -17.05
CA ASP A 11 20.30 1.86 -15.67
C ASP A 11 19.91 3.17 -14.96
N ASP A 12 20.71 4.23 -15.14
CA ASP A 12 20.40 5.55 -14.57
C ASP A 12 19.07 6.11 -15.09
N LEU A 13 18.81 5.99 -16.40
CA LEU A 13 17.55 6.45 -17.00
C LEU A 13 16.34 5.66 -16.50
N LEU A 14 16.49 4.34 -16.35
CA LEU A 14 15.44 3.48 -15.82
C LEU A 14 15.14 3.80 -14.35
N HIS A 15 16.17 4.01 -13.51
CA HIS A 15 15.98 4.44 -12.12
C HIS A 15 15.29 5.81 -12.01
N GLN A 16 15.49 6.70 -12.97
CA GLN A 16 14.84 8.01 -13.04
C GLN A 16 13.46 7.97 -13.73
N CYS A 17 12.96 6.80 -14.13
CA CYS A 17 11.73 6.62 -14.91
C CYS A 17 11.68 7.44 -16.23
N ARG A 18 12.85 7.72 -16.86
CA ARG A 18 12.98 8.47 -18.12
C ARG A 18 12.89 7.51 -19.31
N LEU A 19 11.72 6.90 -19.50
CA LEU A 19 11.53 5.77 -20.42
C LEU A 19 11.76 6.14 -21.90
N ASP A 20 11.34 7.32 -22.35
CA ASP A 20 11.52 7.76 -23.74
C ASP A 20 13.01 7.95 -24.10
N GLU A 21 13.79 8.44 -23.14
CA GLU A 21 15.24 8.60 -23.34
C GLU A 21 15.98 7.26 -23.27
N ALA A 22 15.51 6.33 -22.43
CA ALA A 22 16.03 4.97 -22.38
C ALA A 22 15.79 4.24 -23.70
N GLU A 23 14.60 4.36 -24.29
CA GLU A 23 14.26 3.80 -25.60
C GLU A 23 15.12 4.39 -26.70
N THR A 24 15.28 5.71 -26.72
CA THR A 24 16.12 6.42 -27.68
C THR A 24 17.58 5.96 -27.60
N LEU A 25 18.11 5.85 -26.37
CA LEU A 25 19.47 5.37 -26.13
C LEU A 25 19.68 3.95 -26.66
N LEU A 26 18.77 3.03 -26.33
CA LEU A 26 18.84 1.64 -26.80
C LEU A 26 18.77 1.53 -28.32
N THR A 27 17.84 2.27 -28.94
CA THR A 27 17.68 2.26 -30.40
C THR A 27 18.92 2.77 -31.12
N GLN A 28 19.48 3.87 -30.63
CA GLN A 28 20.73 4.45 -31.20
C GLN A 28 21.93 3.53 -30.99
N ALA A 29 22.04 2.91 -29.82
CA ALA A 29 23.13 2.00 -29.50
C ALA A 29 23.09 0.73 -30.37
N VAL A 30 21.92 0.16 -30.63
CA VAL A 30 21.78 -0.97 -31.57
C VAL A 30 22.15 -0.56 -32.99
N ALA A 31 21.67 0.60 -33.46
CA ALA A 31 22.01 1.09 -34.78
C ALA A 31 23.52 1.35 -34.94
N GLN A 32 24.18 1.86 -33.90
CA GLN A 32 25.63 2.04 -33.89
C GLN A 32 26.37 0.68 -33.94
N ALA A 33 25.96 -0.30 -33.11
CA ALA A 33 26.58 -1.63 -33.13
C ALA A 33 26.46 -2.28 -34.50
N GLN A 34 25.33 -2.13 -35.18
CA GLN A 34 25.14 -2.59 -36.56
C GLN A 34 26.05 -1.89 -37.56
N ALA A 35 26.18 -0.57 -37.48
CA ALA A 35 27.04 0.21 -38.36
C ALA A 35 28.55 -0.13 -38.20
N GLU A 36 28.95 -0.50 -36.96
CA GLU A 36 30.32 -0.92 -36.63
C GLU A 36 30.54 -2.43 -36.85
N ALA A 37 29.53 -3.18 -37.29
CA ALA A 37 29.53 -4.65 -37.36
C ALA A 37 29.97 -5.34 -36.06
N ASP A 38 29.65 -4.72 -34.90
CA ASP A 38 29.93 -5.22 -33.57
C ASP A 38 28.75 -6.12 -33.12
N THR A 39 28.79 -7.38 -33.61
CA THR A 39 27.70 -8.36 -33.36
C THR A 39 27.51 -8.73 -31.89
N ASP A 40 28.58 -8.71 -31.08
CA ASP A 40 28.51 -9.04 -29.68
C ASP A 40 27.79 -7.95 -28.88
N SER A 41 28.13 -6.68 -29.17
CA SER A 41 27.39 -5.55 -28.59
C SER A 41 25.93 -5.51 -29.04
N GLU A 42 25.67 -5.83 -30.35
CA GLU A 42 24.29 -5.89 -30.84
C GLU A 42 23.47 -6.96 -30.14
N LYS A 43 23.97 -8.18 -29.93
CA LYS A 43 23.31 -9.26 -29.21
C LYS A 43 22.92 -8.81 -27.78
N LEU A 44 23.89 -8.20 -27.08
CA LEU A 44 23.67 -7.73 -25.72
C LEU A 44 22.62 -6.62 -25.67
N LEU A 45 22.69 -5.62 -26.53
CA LEU A 45 21.73 -4.51 -26.56
C LEU A 45 20.32 -4.95 -26.95
N ARG A 46 20.21 -5.91 -27.89
CA ARG A 46 18.88 -6.48 -28.20
C ARG A 46 18.29 -7.24 -27.05
N ASN A 47 19.11 -7.94 -26.27
CA ASN A 47 18.65 -8.59 -25.04
C ASN A 47 18.07 -7.58 -24.05
N GLU A 48 18.71 -6.43 -23.85
CA GLU A 48 18.19 -5.34 -23.04
C GLU A 48 16.90 -4.72 -23.63
N GLN A 49 16.85 -4.53 -24.96
CA GLN A 49 15.65 -4.03 -25.64
C GLN A 49 14.42 -4.94 -25.44
N ILE A 50 14.61 -6.27 -25.53
CA ILE A 50 13.52 -7.23 -25.30
C ILE A 50 12.93 -7.02 -23.88
N GLY A 51 13.81 -6.92 -22.89
CA GLY A 51 13.41 -6.68 -21.50
C GLY A 51 12.69 -5.34 -21.31
N PHE A 52 13.25 -4.29 -21.90
CA PHE A 52 12.71 -2.94 -21.87
C PHE A 52 11.31 -2.85 -22.52
N TYR A 53 11.17 -3.30 -23.75
CA TYR A 53 9.88 -3.24 -24.45
C TYR A 53 8.81 -4.08 -23.76
N ARG A 54 9.17 -5.26 -23.24
CA ARG A 54 8.27 -6.08 -22.43
C ARG A 54 7.81 -5.33 -21.18
N ALA A 55 8.74 -4.70 -20.45
CA ALA A 55 8.40 -3.97 -19.22
C ALA A 55 7.52 -2.74 -19.50
N CYS A 56 7.69 -2.09 -20.67
CA CYS A 56 6.86 -0.97 -21.11
C CYS A 56 5.52 -1.39 -21.75
N GLY A 57 5.21 -2.70 -21.84
CA GLY A 57 4.00 -3.19 -22.51
C GLY A 57 4.02 -3.05 -24.04
N LYS A 58 5.18 -2.74 -24.65
CA LYS A 58 5.36 -2.61 -26.10
C LYS A 58 5.61 -3.97 -26.72
N PHE A 59 4.65 -4.89 -26.58
CA PHE A 59 4.80 -6.29 -26.98
C PHE A 59 5.17 -6.50 -28.45
N PRO A 60 4.58 -5.81 -29.44
CA PRO A 60 5.01 -5.97 -30.85
C PRO A 60 6.50 -5.68 -31.05
N ALA A 61 7.02 -4.60 -30.46
CA ALA A 61 8.43 -4.25 -30.55
C ALA A 61 9.32 -5.27 -29.82
N ALA A 62 8.88 -5.79 -28.68
CA ALA A 62 9.59 -6.85 -27.95
C ALA A 62 9.70 -8.13 -28.80
N LEU A 63 8.63 -8.53 -29.49
CA LEU A 63 8.60 -9.72 -30.34
C LEU A 63 9.48 -9.55 -31.61
N GLU A 64 9.42 -8.39 -32.24
CA GLU A 64 10.30 -8.05 -33.40
C GLU A 64 11.78 -8.10 -32.97
N THR A 65 12.11 -7.48 -31.83
CA THR A 65 13.49 -7.49 -31.32
C THR A 65 13.93 -8.91 -30.93
N ALA A 66 13.02 -9.74 -30.37
CA ALA A 66 13.31 -11.13 -30.06
C ALA A 66 13.64 -11.96 -31.32
N ALA A 67 12.86 -11.78 -32.40
CA ALA A 67 13.12 -12.43 -33.66
C ALA A 67 14.47 -12.02 -34.23
N ALA A 68 14.78 -10.72 -34.23
CA ALA A 68 16.07 -10.20 -34.72
C ALA A 68 17.26 -10.70 -33.87
N ALA A 69 17.13 -10.76 -32.56
CA ALA A 69 18.16 -11.29 -31.67
C ALA A 69 18.45 -12.78 -31.97
N ARG A 70 17.41 -13.61 -32.10
CA ARG A 70 17.55 -15.04 -32.45
C ARG A 70 18.26 -15.22 -33.80
N ALA A 71 17.80 -14.51 -34.84
CA ALA A 71 18.40 -14.57 -36.15
C ALA A 71 19.90 -14.22 -36.12
N LEU A 72 20.30 -13.25 -35.29
CA LEU A 72 21.73 -12.87 -35.17
C LEU A 72 22.56 -14.01 -34.56
N PHE A 73 22.09 -14.71 -33.53
CA PHE A 73 22.76 -15.89 -32.98
C PHE A 73 22.82 -17.07 -33.97
N GLU A 74 21.77 -17.28 -34.77
CA GLU A 74 21.73 -18.28 -35.81
C GLU A 74 22.76 -17.98 -36.92
N GLN A 75 22.86 -16.72 -37.36
CA GLN A 75 23.82 -16.28 -38.38
C GLN A 75 25.28 -16.41 -37.94
N THR A 76 25.54 -16.18 -36.64
CA THR A 76 26.90 -16.33 -36.07
C THR A 76 27.22 -17.76 -35.65
N GLY A 77 26.28 -18.70 -35.71
CA GLY A 77 26.47 -20.09 -35.31
C GLY A 77 26.61 -20.30 -33.80
N GLU A 78 26.13 -19.35 -33.00
CA GLU A 78 26.30 -19.34 -31.51
C GLU A 78 25.07 -19.78 -30.75
N THR A 79 24.24 -20.64 -31.34
CA THR A 79 23.01 -21.14 -30.74
C THR A 79 23.21 -22.14 -29.58
N ASP A 80 24.46 -22.57 -29.36
CA ASP A 80 24.89 -23.49 -28.31
C ASP A 80 25.74 -22.80 -27.23
N THR A 81 25.27 -21.64 -26.79
CA THR A 81 25.98 -20.81 -25.82
C THR A 81 25.06 -20.36 -24.67
N ILE A 82 25.66 -20.04 -23.53
CA ILE A 82 24.93 -19.49 -22.37
C ILE A 82 24.31 -18.13 -22.75
N SER A 83 25.00 -17.33 -23.59
CA SER A 83 24.51 -16.04 -24.05
C SER A 83 23.23 -16.18 -24.86
N TYR A 84 23.19 -17.14 -25.78
CA TYR A 84 21.97 -17.48 -26.52
C TYR A 84 20.84 -17.93 -25.60
N ALA A 85 21.13 -18.86 -24.70
CA ALA A 85 20.14 -19.36 -23.75
C ALA A 85 19.54 -18.26 -22.87
N THR A 86 20.35 -17.29 -22.42
CA THR A 86 19.89 -16.13 -21.64
C THR A 86 19.01 -15.20 -22.50
N THR A 87 19.41 -14.93 -23.74
CA THR A 87 18.60 -14.14 -24.67
C THR A 87 17.27 -14.86 -25.00
N LEU A 88 17.33 -16.17 -25.25
CA LEU A 88 16.13 -16.97 -25.51
C LEU A 88 15.17 -17.02 -24.30
N LEU A 89 15.70 -17.00 -23.09
CA LEU A 89 14.88 -16.85 -21.86
C LEU A 89 14.11 -15.52 -21.87
N ASN A 90 14.76 -14.41 -22.26
CA ASN A 90 14.09 -13.11 -22.39
C ASN A 90 13.08 -13.09 -23.55
N CYS A 91 13.38 -13.79 -24.67
CA CYS A 91 12.39 -13.98 -25.72
C CYS A 91 11.16 -14.75 -25.21
N ALA A 92 11.36 -15.85 -24.46
CA ALA A 92 10.29 -16.62 -23.87
C ALA A 92 9.41 -15.77 -22.93
N ASN A 93 10.04 -14.92 -22.11
CA ASN A 93 9.34 -13.94 -21.27
C ASN A 93 8.52 -12.94 -22.09
N ALA A 94 9.04 -12.49 -23.24
CA ALA A 94 8.33 -11.57 -24.14
C ALA A 94 7.16 -12.27 -24.84
N TYR A 95 7.34 -13.52 -25.32
CA TYR A 95 6.25 -14.34 -25.87
C TYR A 95 5.13 -14.53 -24.84
N ARG A 96 5.47 -14.92 -23.60
CA ARG A 96 4.52 -15.07 -22.53
C ARG A 96 3.74 -13.77 -22.27
N ALA A 97 4.42 -12.65 -22.12
CA ALA A 97 3.79 -11.35 -21.85
C ALA A 97 2.90 -10.86 -23.01
N ALA A 98 3.18 -11.29 -24.24
CA ALA A 98 2.36 -11.02 -25.42
C ALA A 98 1.18 -12.01 -25.58
N GLY A 99 1.06 -13.03 -24.73
CA GLY A 99 0.05 -14.08 -24.85
C GLY A 99 0.37 -15.19 -25.87
N ASN A 100 1.57 -15.20 -26.43
CA ASN A 100 2.05 -16.20 -27.38
C ASN A 100 2.57 -17.43 -26.62
N TYR A 101 1.69 -18.15 -25.95
CA TYR A 101 2.05 -19.20 -24.98
C TYR A 101 2.75 -20.40 -25.63
N GLU A 102 2.37 -20.80 -26.83
CA GLU A 102 3.03 -21.90 -27.57
C GLU A 102 4.50 -21.60 -27.83
N ASP A 103 4.81 -20.40 -28.37
CA ASP A 103 6.17 -19.97 -28.60
C ASP A 103 6.97 -19.81 -27.30
N ALA A 104 6.30 -19.38 -26.24
CA ALA A 104 6.91 -19.27 -24.91
C ALA A 104 7.32 -20.66 -24.38
N PHE A 105 6.45 -21.66 -24.42
CA PHE A 105 6.77 -23.03 -24.01
C PHE A 105 7.94 -23.60 -24.81
N ALA A 106 7.92 -23.51 -26.15
CA ALA A 106 8.99 -24.01 -26.99
C ALA A 106 10.34 -23.35 -26.69
N ALA A 107 10.32 -22.03 -26.43
CA ALA A 107 11.54 -21.31 -26.06
C ALA A 107 12.05 -21.72 -24.67
N TYR A 108 11.18 -21.86 -23.66
CA TYR A 108 11.59 -22.33 -22.33
C TYR A 108 12.15 -23.77 -22.35
N GLU A 109 11.56 -24.69 -23.12
CA GLU A 109 12.08 -26.05 -23.29
C GLU A 109 13.48 -26.04 -23.88
N THR A 110 13.73 -25.19 -24.89
CA THR A 110 15.04 -25.02 -25.47
C THR A 110 16.03 -24.47 -24.43
N VAL A 111 15.66 -23.44 -23.67
CA VAL A 111 16.49 -22.88 -22.58
C VAL A 111 16.79 -23.94 -21.52
N GLN A 112 15.81 -24.74 -21.13
CA GLN A 112 15.98 -25.81 -20.16
C GLN A 112 17.03 -26.84 -20.66
N SER A 113 16.95 -27.24 -21.92
CA SER A 113 17.92 -28.17 -22.53
C SER A 113 19.33 -27.59 -22.58
N LEU A 114 19.45 -26.29 -22.94
CA LEU A 114 20.73 -25.60 -22.97
C LEU A 114 21.31 -25.45 -21.56
N TYR A 115 20.53 -25.02 -20.58
CA TYR A 115 21.01 -24.85 -19.20
C TYR A 115 21.41 -26.17 -18.55
N ALA A 116 20.65 -27.23 -18.80
CA ALA A 116 21.00 -28.56 -18.29
C ALA A 116 22.36 -29.05 -18.79
N ARG A 117 22.79 -28.62 -19.97
CA ARG A 117 24.06 -29.03 -20.59
C ARG A 117 25.21 -28.05 -20.28
N LEU A 118 24.91 -26.75 -20.19
CA LEU A 118 25.93 -25.69 -20.15
C LEU A 118 26.18 -25.13 -18.76
N LEU A 119 25.29 -25.36 -17.80
CA LEU A 119 25.39 -24.79 -16.45
C LEU A 119 25.52 -25.87 -15.37
N PRO A 120 26.17 -25.56 -14.26
CA PRO A 120 26.08 -26.36 -13.04
C PRO A 120 24.63 -26.48 -12.55
N PRO A 121 24.23 -27.61 -11.94
CA PRO A 121 22.85 -27.80 -11.47
C PRO A 121 22.38 -26.76 -10.43
N ASP A 122 23.30 -26.16 -9.69
CA ASP A 122 23.06 -25.13 -8.66
C ASP A 122 23.20 -23.69 -9.16
N ASP A 123 23.32 -23.46 -10.47
CA ASP A 123 23.39 -22.13 -11.05
C ASP A 123 22.07 -21.38 -10.86
N GLY A 124 22.13 -20.18 -10.33
CA GLY A 124 20.96 -19.35 -10.04
C GLY A 124 20.08 -19.00 -11.27
N ARG A 125 20.62 -19.15 -12.51
CA ARG A 125 19.87 -18.97 -13.76
C ARG A 125 18.85 -20.09 -13.96
N VAL A 126 19.18 -21.30 -13.51
CA VAL A 126 18.23 -22.45 -13.55
C VAL A 126 17.02 -22.19 -12.67
N ALA A 127 17.24 -21.64 -11.46
CA ALA A 127 16.14 -21.23 -10.59
C ALA A 127 15.27 -20.13 -11.21
N SER A 128 15.90 -19.18 -11.91
CA SER A 128 15.16 -18.13 -12.64
C SER A 128 14.33 -18.68 -13.78
N LEU A 129 14.85 -19.68 -14.51
CA LEU A 129 14.09 -20.39 -15.55
C LEU A 129 12.85 -21.05 -14.97
N TRP A 130 12.99 -21.83 -13.88
CA TRP A 130 11.87 -22.50 -13.24
C TRP A 130 10.81 -21.53 -12.74
N ASN A 131 11.22 -20.38 -12.18
CA ASN A 131 10.27 -19.37 -11.72
C ASN A 131 9.51 -18.72 -12.89
N ASN A 132 10.18 -18.43 -14.02
CA ASN A 132 9.53 -17.86 -15.20
C ASN A 132 8.61 -18.89 -15.90
N LEU A 133 9.01 -20.13 -15.99
CA LEU A 133 8.18 -21.20 -16.53
C LEU A 133 6.93 -21.44 -15.65
N ALA A 134 7.07 -21.33 -14.34
CA ALA A 134 5.93 -21.41 -13.44
C ALA A 134 4.92 -20.31 -13.69
N LEU A 135 5.35 -19.07 -14.00
CA LEU A 135 4.44 -17.98 -14.35
C LEU A 135 3.65 -18.31 -15.64
N LEU A 136 4.29 -18.94 -16.63
CA LEU A 136 3.59 -19.40 -17.84
C LEU A 136 2.55 -20.48 -17.51
N TYR A 137 2.90 -21.45 -16.65
CA TYR A 137 1.95 -22.45 -16.19
C TYR A 137 0.79 -21.83 -15.39
N GLN A 138 1.03 -20.79 -14.59
CA GLN A 138 -0.04 -20.05 -13.90
C GLN A 138 -0.97 -19.33 -14.88
N GLU A 139 -0.43 -18.66 -15.89
CA GLU A 139 -1.22 -17.95 -16.91
C GLU A 139 -2.03 -18.90 -17.81
N THR A 140 -1.57 -20.15 -17.95
CA THR A 140 -2.29 -21.23 -18.66
C THR A 140 -3.08 -22.14 -17.73
N GLU A 141 -3.29 -21.75 -16.48
CA GLU A 141 -4.08 -22.48 -15.45
C GLU A 141 -3.57 -23.88 -15.12
N GLN A 142 -2.30 -24.17 -15.39
CA GLN A 142 -1.64 -25.44 -15.10
C GLN A 142 -0.98 -25.40 -13.71
N TRP A 143 -1.78 -25.34 -12.66
CA TRP A 143 -1.35 -25.00 -11.29
C TRP A 143 -0.42 -26.03 -10.66
N GLU A 144 -0.59 -27.34 -10.92
CA GLU A 144 0.31 -28.39 -10.41
C GLU A 144 1.70 -28.30 -11.02
N GLN A 145 1.79 -28.02 -12.34
CA GLN A 145 3.07 -27.83 -13.03
C GLN A 145 3.77 -26.55 -12.50
N ALA A 146 3.02 -25.48 -12.27
CA ALA A 146 3.53 -24.28 -11.65
C ALA A 146 4.11 -24.56 -10.25
N CYS A 147 3.39 -25.32 -9.42
CA CYS A 147 3.90 -25.72 -8.10
C CYS A 147 5.19 -26.54 -8.19
N THR A 148 5.27 -27.45 -9.16
CA THR A 148 6.46 -28.29 -9.37
C THR A 148 7.67 -27.42 -9.72
N CYS A 149 7.52 -26.53 -10.69
CA CYS A 149 8.59 -25.60 -11.09
C CYS A 149 9.04 -24.71 -9.93
N LEU A 150 8.12 -24.14 -9.13
CA LEU A 150 8.45 -23.26 -8.03
C LEU A 150 9.13 -23.97 -6.87
N LYS A 151 8.78 -25.23 -6.60
CA LYS A 151 9.51 -26.07 -5.64
C LYS A 151 10.94 -26.31 -6.09
N GLN A 152 11.16 -26.65 -7.37
CA GLN A 152 12.50 -26.78 -7.93
C GLN A 152 13.29 -25.47 -7.85
N ALA A 153 12.65 -24.33 -8.15
CA ALA A 153 13.30 -23.02 -7.97
C ALA A 153 13.73 -22.78 -6.54
N LEU A 154 12.89 -23.11 -5.55
CA LEU A 154 13.18 -22.93 -4.13
C LEU A 154 14.31 -23.85 -3.60
N GLU A 155 14.44 -25.05 -4.17
CA GLU A 155 15.54 -25.98 -3.82
C GLU A 155 16.89 -25.49 -4.32
N LEU A 156 16.92 -24.80 -5.47
CA LEU A 156 18.16 -24.34 -6.12
C LEU A 156 18.65 -22.98 -5.61
N VAL A 157 17.79 -22.16 -5.00
CA VAL A 157 18.21 -20.84 -4.49
C VAL A 157 18.73 -20.97 -3.06
N PRO A 158 20.03 -20.74 -2.79
CA PRO A 158 20.52 -20.68 -1.42
C PRO A 158 19.85 -19.53 -0.68
N ARG A 159 19.15 -19.83 0.41
CA ARG A 159 18.36 -18.85 1.19
C ARG A 159 19.21 -17.68 1.70
N ASP A 160 20.44 -17.95 2.01
CA ASP A 160 21.35 -16.98 2.62
C ASP A 160 21.98 -15.99 1.63
N THR A 161 22.11 -16.39 0.35
CA THR A 161 22.78 -15.56 -0.66
C THR A 161 21.82 -14.73 -1.51
N HIS A 162 20.59 -15.21 -1.70
CA HIS A 162 19.56 -14.55 -2.53
C HIS A 162 18.17 -14.56 -1.87
N PRO A 163 18.02 -13.96 -0.69
CA PRO A 163 16.75 -14.03 0.06
C PRO A 163 15.56 -13.51 -0.72
N THR A 164 15.72 -12.41 -1.45
CA THR A 164 14.60 -11.80 -2.22
C THR A 164 14.06 -12.77 -3.29
N ARG A 165 14.91 -13.49 -4.01
CA ARG A 165 14.48 -14.50 -4.99
C ARG A 165 13.70 -15.63 -4.32
N THR A 166 14.18 -16.10 -3.17
CA THR A 166 13.46 -17.11 -2.35
C THR A 166 12.07 -16.60 -1.95
N GLY A 167 11.97 -15.34 -1.49
CA GLY A 167 10.69 -14.73 -1.13
C GLY A 167 9.71 -14.64 -2.31
N ILE A 168 10.19 -14.25 -3.49
CA ILE A 168 9.38 -14.17 -4.71
C ILE A 168 8.87 -15.55 -5.12
N SER A 169 9.75 -16.57 -5.18
CA SER A 169 9.36 -17.93 -5.53
C SER A 169 8.36 -18.52 -4.53
N ALA A 170 8.53 -18.22 -3.22
CA ALA A 170 7.59 -18.65 -2.19
C ALA A 170 6.20 -17.98 -2.36
N ALA A 171 6.17 -16.67 -2.65
CA ALA A 171 4.92 -15.96 -2.92
C ALA A 171 4.19 -16.53 -4.15
N ASN A 172 4.91 -16.75 -5.25
CA ASN A 172 4.35 -17.35 -6.46
C ASN A 172 3.83 -18.78 -6.24
N LEU A 173 4.55 -19.58 -5.43
CA LEU A 173 4.09 -20.92 -5.06
C LEU A 173 2.80 -20.89 -4.24
N ALA A 174 2.71 -19.93 -3.31
CA ALA A 174 1.49 -19.75 -2.54
C ALA A 174 0.27 -19.42 -3.42
N VAL A 175 0.45 -18.57 -4.44
CA VAL A 175 -0.63 -18.28 -5.43
C VAL A 175 -1.10 -19.56 -6.11
N SER A 176 -0.19 -20.41 -6.60
CA SER A 176 -0.55 -21.67 -7.25
C SER A 176 -1.26 -22.65 -6.29
N LEU A 177 -0.78 -22.74 -5.05
CA LEU A 177 -1.39 -23.58 -4.01
C LEU A 177 -2.80 -23.10 -3.62
N LEU A 178 -3.04 -21.78 -3.60
CA LEU A 178 -4.37 -21.21 -3.35
C LEU A 178 -5.36 -21.57 -4.46
N ARG A 179 -4.91 -21.57 -5.72
CA ARG A 179 -5.75 -22.03 -6.85
C ARG A 179 -6.10 -23.51 -6.77
N LEU A 180 -5.23 -24.31 -6.17
CA LEU A 180 -5.46 -25.73 -5.89
C LEU A 180 -6.21 -25.99 -4.56
N HIS A 181 -6.68 -24.96 -3.87
CA HIS A 181 -7.31 -25.04 -2.55
C HIS A 181 -6.42 -25.70 -1.47
N ARG A 182 -5.10 -25.65 -1.64
CA ARG A 182 -4.11 -26.14 -0.67
C ARG A 182 -3.70 -25.02 0.28
N THR A 183 -4.69 -24.39 0.92
CA THR A 183 -4.56 -23.13 1.65
C THR A 183 -3.60 -23.21 2.84
N ALA A 184 -3.56 -24.34 3.57
CA ALA A 184 -2.63 -24.51 4.69
C ALA A 184 -1.16 -24.48 4.24
N GLU A 185 -0.85 -25.12 3.12
CA GLU A 185 0.50 -25.08 2.55
C GLU A 185 0.83 -23.69 2.02
N ALA A 186 -0.13 -23.03 1.35
CA ALA A 186 0.04 -21.66 0.86
C ALA A 186 0.41 -20.69 2.00
N LEU A 187 -0.26 -20.79 3.16
CA LEU A 187 0.05 -19.97 4.32
C LEU A 187 1.48 -20.16 4.82
N CYS A 188 2.03 -21.36 4.78
CA CYS A 188 3.43 -21.61 5.17
C CYS A 188 4.41 -20.85 4.24
N TYR A 189 4.15 -20.87 2.92
CA TYR A 189 4.99 -20.16 1.96
C TYR A 189 4.79 -18.65 2.00
N LEU A 190 3.56 -18.15 2.25
CA LEU A 190 3.30 -16.73 2.48
C LEU A 190 4.04 -16.22 3.71
N GLN A 191 4.05 -16.95 4.81
CA GLN A 191 4.81 -16.60 6.02
C GLN A 191 6.33 -16.58 5.76
N GLN A 192 6.83 -17.47 4.91
CA GLN A 192 8.23 -17.44 4.49
C GLN A 192 8.52 -16.19 3.64
N ALA A 193 7.66 -15.87 2.68
CA ALA A 193 7.77 -14.68 1.83
C ALA A 193 7.65 -13.39 2.65
N GLU A 194 6.73 -13.32 3.62
CA GLU A 194 6.54 -12.21 4.52
C GLU A 194 7.83 -11.83 5.24
N LYS A 195 8.49 -12.80 5.88
CA LYS A 195 9.76 -12.58 6.61
C LYS A 195 10.88 -12.01 5.74
N ILE A 196 10.81 -12.26 4.43
CA ILE A 196 11.87 -11.88 3.49
C ILE A 196 11.56 -10.54 2.81
N LEU A 197 10.30 -10.32 2.42
CA LEU A 197 9.91 -9.24 1.53
C LEU A 197 9.27 -8.06 2.26
N ILE A 198 8.68 -8.29 3.44
CA ILE A 198 7.99 -7.25 4.21
C ILE A 198 8.92 -6.64 5.27
N GLY A 199 8.68 -5.38 5.61
CA GLY A 199 9.44 -4.64 6.62
C GLY A 199 10.75 -4.05 6.13
N LYS A 200 11.02 -4.07 4.81
CA LYS A 200 12.17 -3.39 4.20
C LYS A 200 11.87 -1.90 4.00
N THR A 201 12.91 -1.10 4.00
CA THR A 201 12.81 0.34 3.68
C THR A 201 13.85 0.66 2.59
N PRO A 202 13.44 1.08 1.38
CA PRO A 202 12.06 1.18 0.90
C PRO A 202 11.34 -0.18 0.82
N SER A 203 10.00 -0.18 0.79
CA SER A 203 9.23 -1.41 0.69
C SER A 203 9.51 -2.14 -0.63
N ASP A 204 9.55 -3.47 -0.57
CA ASP A 204 9.72 -4.30 -1.76
C ASP A 204 8.38 -4.37 -2.52
N PHE A 205 8.39 -4.14 -3.82
CA PHE A 205 7.16 -4.11 -4.61
C PHE A 205 6.38 -5.45 -4.57
N HIS A 206 7.07 -6.57 -4.29
CA HIS A 206 6.44 -7.87 -4.12
C HIS A 206 5.69 -8.03 -2.79
N ALA A 207 5.85 -7.09 -1.84
CA ALA A 207 5.10 -7.11 -0.58
C ALA A 207 3.58 -7.09 -0.82
N SER A 208 3.13 -6.37 -1.84
CA SER A 208 1.72 -6.30 -2.24
C SER A 208 1.15 -7.68 -2.60
N ALA A 209 1.90 -8.50 -3.34
CA ALA A 209 1.50 -9.85 -3.72
C ALA A 209 1.41 -10.79 -2.51
N VAL A 210 2.29 -10.64 -1.53
CA VAL A 210 2.25 -11.40 -0.27
C VAL A 210 1.01 -11.04 0.53
N TYR A 211 0.71 -9.76 0.70
CA TYR A 211 -0.51 -9.32 1.40
C TYR A 211 -1.78 -9.77 0.68
N ALA A 212 -1.85 -9.64 -0.64
CA ALA A 212 -2.99 -10.13 -1.41
C ALA A 212 -3.16 -11.66 -1.26
N GLY A 213 -2.05 -12.42 -1.30
CA GLY A 213 -2.06 -13.87 -1.08
C GLY A 213 -2.57 -14.25 0.32
N PHE A 214 -2.20 -13.52 1.37
CA PHE A 214 -2.80 -13.72 2.70
C PHE A 214 -4.30 -13.42 2.69
N GLY A 215 -4.74 -12.38 1.97
CA GLY A 215 -6.14 -12.06 1.79
C GLY A 215 -6.91 -13.22 1.17
N ASP A 216 -6.41 -13.76 0.07
CA ASP A 216 -7.02 -14.90 -0.61
C ASP A 216 -7.05 -16.16 0.29
N ALA A 217 -5.96 -16.44 1.02
CA ALA A 217 -5.86 -17.56 1.93
C ALA A 217 -6.90 -17.47 3.06
N TYR A 218 -6.99 -16.35 3.73
CA TYR A 218 -7.96 -16.15 4.82
C TYR A 218 -9.41 -16.11 4.31
N TYR A 219 -9.63 -15.59 3.10
CA TYR A 219 -10.95 -15.64 2.48
C TYR A 219 -11.41 -17.09 2.24
N GLN A 220 -10.53 -17.95 1.72
CA GLN A 220 -10.82 -19.37 1.51
C GLN A 220 -11.10 -20.12 2.83
N LEU A 221 -10.45 -19.71 3.93
CA LEU A 221 -10.71 -20.27 5.26
C LEU A 221 -11.98 -19.71 5.93
N GLY A 222 -12.66 -18.73 5.33
CA GLY A 222 -13.81 -18.06 5.93
C GLY A 222 -13.42 -17.04 7.01
N GLU A 223 -12.13 -16.78 7.19
CA GLU A 223 -11.60 -15.80 8.15
C GLU A 223 -11.66 -14.37 7.57
N TYR A 224 -12.86 -13.93 7.21
CA TYR A 224 -13.08 -12.73 6.42
C TYR A 224 -12.50 -11.45 7.05
N ALA A 225 -12.47 -11.36 8.38
CA ALA A 225 -11.86 -10.22 9.06
C ALA A 225 -10.36 -10.12 8.79
N ARG A 226 -9.64 -11.25 8.84
CA ARG A 226 -8.21 -11.31 8.53
C ARG A 226 -7.94 -11.12 7.04
N ALA A 227 -8.85 -11.62 6.19
CA ALA A 227 -8.77 -11.40 4.75
C ALA A 227 -8.85 -9.91 4.41
N ALA A 228 -9.80 -9.19 5.01
CA ALA A 228 -9.93 -7.75 4.83
C ALA A 228 -8.66 -7.00 5.29
N ASP A 229 -8.10 -7.32 6.48
CA ASP A 229 -6.84 -6.73 6.95
C ASP A 229 -5.69 -6.90 5.95
N ALA A 230 -5.61 -8.07 5.34
CA ALA A 230 -4.54 -8.38 4.40
C ALA A 230 -4.72 -7.61 3.07
N TYR A 231 -5.93 -7.60 2.49
CA TYR A 231 -6.19 -6.84 1.26
C TYR A 231 -6.01 -5.33 1.44
N GLU A 232 -6.38 -4.80 2.61
CA GLU A 232 -6.17 -3.38 2.93
C GLU A 232 -4.71 -2.99 3.03
N LYS A 233 -3.84 -3.92 3.44
CA LYS A 233 -2.39 -3.71 3.40
C LYS A 233 -1.84 -3.82 1.97
N ALA A 234 -2.44 -4.67 1.13
CA ALA A 234 -2.01 -4.84 -0.25
C ALA A 234 -2.25 -3.60 -1.11
N LEU A 235 -3.43 -2.97 -0.99
CA LEU A 235 -3.84 -1.86 -1.88
C LEU A 235 -2.88 -0.67 -1.88
N PRO A 236 -2.42 -0.12 -0.73
CA PRO A 236 -1.44 0.97 -0.71
C PRO A 236 -0.10 0.58 -1.33
N GLU A 237 0.36 -0.65 -1.11
CA GLU A 237 1.61 -1.15 -1.71
C GLU A 237 1.49 -1.29 -3.23
N ILE A 238 0.35 -1.76 -3.74
CA ILE A 238 0.08 -1.82 -5.19
C ILE A 238 0.08 -0.39 -5.76
N GLU A 239 -0.66 0.53 -5.15
CA GLU A 239 -0.76 1.91 -5.63
C GLU A 239 0.59 2.62 -5.60
N LEU A 240 1.40 2.40 -4.55
CA LEU A 240 2.74 2.98 -4.41
C LEU A 240 3.69 2.57 -5.54
N HIS A 241 3.71 1.29 -5.88
CA HIS A 241 4.72 0.73 -6.78
C HIS A 241 4.25 0.57 -8.23
N MET A 242 2.95 0.37 -8.44
CA MET A 242 2.39 0.00 -9.74
C MET A 242 1.24 0.89 -10.19
N GLY A 243 0.80 1.85 -9.37
CA GLY A 243 -0.40 2.64 -9.60
C GLY A 243 -1.68 1.80 -9.53
N ARG A 244 -2.80 2.39 -9.93
CA ARG A 244 -4.10 1.70 -10.00
C ARG A 244 -4.21 0.92 -11.31
N ASN A 245 -3.58 -0.21 -11.35
CA ASN A 245 -3.59 -1.15 -12.47
C ASN A 245 -4.66 -2.24 -12.29
N ASN A 246 -4.71 -3.20 -13.19
CA ASN A 246 -5.66 -4.32 -13.12
C ASN A 246 -5.51 -5.16 -11.82
N PHE A 247 -4.30 -5.29 -11.27
CA PHE A 247 -4.08 -5.99 -10.00
C PHE A 247 -4.71 -5.24 -8.83
N TYR A 248 -4.60 -3.90 -8.80
CA TYR A 248 -5.29 -3.05 -7.84
C TYR A 248 -6.81 -3.25 -7.89
N GLU A 249 -7.40 -3.28 -9.09
CA GLU A 249 -8.83 -3.48 -9.27
C GLU A 249 -9.30 -4.86 -8.78
N ILE A 250 -8.53 -5.92 -9.06
CA ILE A 250 -8.81 -7.27 -8.58
C ILE A 250 -8.80 -7.32 -7.04
N VAL A 251 -7.75 -6.78 -6.40
CA VAL A 251 -7.64 -6.80 -4.94
C VAL A 251 -8.72 -5.92 -4.30
N SER A 252 -9.07 -4.79 -4.91
CA SER A 252 -10.15 -3.91 -4.47
C SER A 252 -11.51 -4.63 -4.52
N GLU A 253 -11.79 -5.36 -5.59
CA GLU A 253 -13.03 -6.13 -5.71
C GLU A 253 -13.06 -7.31 -4.71
N ASN A 254 -11.93 -8.01 -4.51
CA ASN A 254 -11.82 -9.07 -3.50
C ASN A 254 -12.08 -8.51 -2.08
N LEU A 255 -11.56 -7.34 -1.77
CA LEU A 255 -11.84 -6.65 -0.51
C LEU A 255 -13.32 -6.33 -0.35
N LYS A 256 -13.95 -5.78 -1.39
CA LYS A 256 -15.38 -5.47 -1.39
C LYS A 256 -16.24 -6.72 -1.18
N GLN A 257 -15.91 -7.83 -1.84
CA GLN A 257 -16.59 -9.11 -1.65
C GLN A 257 -16.38 -9.64 -0.21
N THR A 258 -15.18 -9.46 0.34
CA THR A 258 -14.85 -9.82 1.73
C THR A 258 -15.72 -9.04 2.71
N TYR A 259 -15.90 -7.72 2.49
CA TYR A 259 -16.80 -6.93 3.33
C TYR A 259 -18.27 -7.33 3.18
N ALA A 260 -18.71 -7.71 1.98
CA ALA A 260 -20.06 -8.24 1.79
C ALA A 260 -20.31 -9.52 2.63
N ARG A 261 -19.27 -10.37 2.77
CA ARG A 261 -19.33 -11.54 3.66
C ARG A 261 -19.36 -11.16 5.15
N LEU A 262 -18.84 -10.01 5.51
CA LEU A 262 -18.89 -9.46 6.86
C LEU A 262 -20.18 -8.65 7.14
N GLY A 263 -21.18 -8.71 6.27
CA GLY A 263 -22.45 -7.99 6.44
C GLY A 263 -22.38 -6.50 6.11
N GLY A 264 -21.46 -6.10 5.23
CA GLY A 264 -21.27 -4.72 4.79
C GLY A 264 -20.30 -3.88 5.61
N GLY A 265 -19.60 -4.49 6.55
CA GLY A 265 -18.57 -3.92 7.41
C GLY A 265 -18.19 -4.91 8.50
N ARG A 266 -17.14 -4.63 9.27
CA ARG A 266 -16.84 -5.43 10.46
C ARG A 266 -17.85 -5.08 11.56
N PRO A 267 -18.67 -6.02 12.04
CA PRO A 267 -19.69 -5.72 13.05
C PRO A 267 -19.11 -5.16 14.38
N GLU A 268 -17.81 -5.38 14.61
CA GLU A 268 -17.11 -5.02 15.85
C GLU A 268 -16.07 -3.90 15.64
N GLU A 269 -15.94 -3.34 14.43
CA GLU A 269 -14.94 -2.30 14.20
C GLU A 269 -15.44 -0.96 14.77
N ARG A 270 -14.73 -0.47 15.79
CA ARG A 270 -14.95 0.88 16.34
C ARG A 270 -14.62 1.93 15.29
N GLY A 271 -15.42 2.98 15.20
CA GLY A 271 -15.27 4.03 14.20
C GLY A 271 -13.90 4.69 14.19
N LEU A 272 -13.26 4.87 15.36
CA LEU A 272 -11.89 5.37 15.44
C LEU A 272 -10.90 4.49 14.67
N ARG A 273 -11.03 3.17 14.76
CA ARG A 273 -10.15 2.23 14.08
C ARG A 273 -10.39 2.21 12.57
N LEU A 274 -11.65 2.34 12.16
CA LEU A 274 -12.02 2.51 10.75
C LEU A 274 -11.38 3.78 10.18
N CYS A 275 -11.43 4.88 10.91
CA CYS A 275 -10.86 6.15 10.49
C CYS A 275 -9.32 6.12 10.45
N GLU A 276 -8.66 5.48 11.41
CA GLU A 276 -7.22 5.28 11.41
C GLU A 276 -6.77 4.46 10.19
N ARG A 277 -7.49 3.39 9.87
CA ARG A 277 -7.19 2.55 8.70
C ARG A 277 -7.43 3.29 7.39
N TYR A 278 -8.48 4.09 7.31
CA TYR A 278 -8.71 4.97 6.15
C TYR A 278 -7.56 5.97 5.98
N TYR A 279 -7.06 6.55 7.07
CA TYR A 279 -5.87 7.42 7.03
C TYR A 279 -4.63 6.66 6.54
N ILE A 280 -4.36 5.46 7.07
CA ILE A 280 -3.21 4.64 6.68
C ILE A 280 -3.30 4.25 5.19
N ALA A 281 -4.49 3.85 4.73
CA ALA A 281 -4.69 3.40 3.36
C ALA A 281 -4.55 4.52 2.32
N PHE A 282 -5.01 5.74 2.63
CA PHE A 282 -5.12 6.80 1.62
C PHE A 282 -4.48 8.11 2.06
N GLY A 283 -4.70 8.54 3.30
CA GLY A 283 -4.25 9.84 3.78
C GLY A 283 -2.75 9.92 3.95
N LYS A 284 -2.14 8.90 4.52
CA LYS A 284 -0.70 8.85 4.76
C LYS A 284 0.09 9.02 3.47
N LEU A 285 -0.23 8.24 2.46
CA LEU A 285 0.45 8.28 1.17
C LEU A 285 0.25 9.62 0.45
N MET A 286 -0.98 10.15 0.48
CA MET A 286 -1.30 11.48 -0.09
C MET A 286 -0.46 12.58 0.56
N LEU A 287 -0.34 12.57 1.89
CA LEU A 287 0.42 13.57 2.63
C LEU A 287 1.94 13.43 2.41
N GLU A 288 2.48 12.23 2.44
CA GLU A 288 3.90 11.96 2.23
C GLU A 288 4.36 12.36 0.81
N ARG A 289 3.54 12.10 -0.21
CA ARG A 289 3.88 12.44 -1.60
C ARG A 289 3.77 13.94 -1.92
N ASN A 290 2.72 14.58 -1.44
CA ASN A 290 2.37 15.91 -1.91
C ASN A 290 2.70 17.02 -0.90
N PHE A 291 2.87 16.69 0.38
CA PHE A 291 2.99 17.66 1.47
C PHE A 291 4.15 17.35 2.42
N GLY A 292 5.15 16.58 1.98
CA GLY A 292 6.27 16.15 2.81
C GLY A 292 6.97 17.29 3.57
N ALA A 293 7.09 18.47 2.97
CA ALA A 293 7.71 19.64 3.60
C ALA A 293 6.94 20.19 4.81
N VAL A 294 5.61 20.10 4.82
CA VAL A 294 4.76 20.60 5.90
C VAL A 294 4.25 19.50 6.83
N LEU A 295 4.38 18.24 6.41
CA LEU A 295 3.89 17.07 7.13
C LEU A 295 4.35 16.99 8.60
N PRO A 296 5.61 17.35 8.98
CA PRO A 296 6.05 17.32 10.38
C PRO A 296 5.30 18.29 11.30
N TRP A 297 4.61 19.30 10.74
CA TRP A 297 3.86 20.30 11.48
C TRP A 297 2.36 20.01 11.56
N LEU A 298 1.90 18.96 10.85
CA LEU A 298 0.50 18.58 10.82
C LEU A 298 0.20 17.57 11.93
N ALA A 299 -0.96 17.71 12.56
CA ALA A 299 -1.52 16.67 13.40
C ALA A 299 -2.68 16.00 12.63
N ILE A 300 -2.75 14.68 12.68
CA ILE A 300 -3.76 13.90 11.94
C ILE A 300 -4.45 12.96 12.92
N GLY A 301 -5.77 12.86 12.84
CA GLY A 301 -6.53 11.97 13.71
C GLY A 301 -8.04 12.13 13.55
N LEU A 302 -8.79 11.62 14.50
CA LEU A 302 -10.21 11.89 14.68
C LEU A 302 -10.45 12.24 16.14
N ALA A 303 -10.96 13.43 16.41
CA ALA A 303 -11.25 13.92 17.76
C ALA A 303 -12.49 14.83 17.75
N GLY A 304 -13.08 15.02 18.88
CA GLY A 304 -14.26 15.87 19.04
C GLY A 304 -15.51 15.11 19.45
N GLU A 305 -16.65 15.66 19.07
CA GLU A 305 -17.95 15.07 19.30
C GLU A 305 -18.16 13.89 18.35
N GLY A 306 -18.85 12.88 18.80
CA GLY A 306 -19.17 11.67 18.04
C GLY A 306 -19.04 10.43 18.88
N SER A 307 -19.92 9.47 18.65
CA SER A 307 -19.96 8.22 19.40
C SER A 307 -18.64 7.46 19.32
N GLU A 308 -17.98 7.47 18.16
CA GLU A 308 -16.68 6.83 17.95
C GLU A 308 -15.55 7.50 18.74
N CYS A 309 -15.55 8.84 18.87
CA CYS A 309 -14.57 9.55 19.68
C CYS A 309 -14.74 9.30 21.17
N LEU A 310 -15.97 9.13 21.62
CA LEU A 310 -16.34 8.91 23.00
C LEU A 310 -16.36 7.42 23.40
N GLY A 311 -16.21 6.50 22.45
CA GLY A 311 -16.19 5.06 22.67
C GLY A 311 -17.57 4.42 22.86
N TYR A 312 -18.65 5.08 22.41
CA TYR A 312 -20.03 4.62 22.45
C TYR A 312 -20.56 4.12 21.10
N ASP A 313 -19.67 3.78 20.18
CA ASP A 313 -19.96 3.40 18.80
C ASP A 313 -20.35 1.91 18.67
N ASP A 314 -21.32 1.46 19.48
CA ASP A 314 -21.94 0.14 19.34
C ASP A 314 -22.93 0.08 18.16
N ALA A 315 -23.51 -1.10 17.92
CA ALA A 315 -24.43 -1.32 16.81
C ALA A 315 -25.71 -0.43 16.85
N LEU A 316 -26.06 0.11 18.03
CA LEU A 316 -27.22 0.97 18.25
C LEU A 316 -26.88 2.45 18.11
N SER A 317 -25.63 2.82 18.39
CA SER A 317 -25.16 4.21 18.41
C SER A 317 -24.46 4.65 17.13
N ARG A 318 -24.46 3.82 16.08
CA ARG A 318 -24.01 4.19 14.73
C ARG A 318 -25.06 5.07 14.09
N ASP A 319 -25.03 6.33 14.47
CA ASP A 319 -25.94 7.35 13.96
C ASP A 319 -25.47 7.96 12.62
N HIS A 320 -26.10 9.05 12.21
CA HIS A 320 -25.90 9.71 10.93
C HIS A 320 -24.46 10.21 10.69
N ASP A 321 -23.64 10.29 11.73
CA ASP A 321 -22.28 10.83 11.66
C ASP A 321 -21.19 9.74 11.64
N PHE A 322 -21.58 8.47 11.73
CA PHE A 322 -20.63 7.36 11.62
C PHE A 322 -20.14 7.21 10.19
N GLY A 323 -18.82 7.29 9.99
CA GLY A 323 -18.24 7.17 8.65
C GLY A 323 -16.72 7.15 8.64
N ALA A 324 -16.16 6.72 7.51
CA ALA A 324 -14.74 6.80 7.27
C ALA A 324 -14.31 8.27 7.11
N GLY A 325 -13.16 8.64 7.69
CA GLY A 325 -12.62 9.99 7.55
C GLY A 325 -11.61 10.30 8.64
N PHE A 326 -10.87 11.37 8.47
CA PHE A 326 -9.93 11.89 9.47
C PHE A 326 -9.83 13.40 9.34
N CYS A 327 -9.35 14.06 10.40
CA CYS A 327 -9.04 15.47 10.38
C CYS A 327 -7.53 15.68 10.22
N ILE A 328 -7.15 16.70 9.47
CA ILE A 328 -5.79 17.25 9.39
C ILE A 328 -5.81 18.58 10.10
N TRP A 329 -5.28 18.62 11.33
CA TRP A 329 -5.13 19.86 12.06
C TRP A 329 -3.85 20.54 11.65
N VAL A 330 -4.01 21.73 11.08
CA VAL A 330 -2.88 22.54 10.58
C VAL A 330 -2.52 23.65 11.57
N PRO A 331 -1.23 24.05 11.68
CA PRO A 331 -0.83 25.22 12.44
C PRO A 331 -1.53 26.49 11.95
N ASP A 332 -1.73 27.46 12.86
CA ASP A 332 -2.45 28.69 12.55
C ASP A 332 -1.66 29.65 11.62
N ASP A 333 -0.36 29.51 11.58
CA ASP A 333 0.55 30.27 10.72
C ASP A 333 0.80 29.63 9.34
N LEU A 334 0.22 28.44 9.07
CA LEU A 334 0.38 27.82 7.76
C LEU A 334 -0.30 28.66 6.68
N PRO A 335 0.39 28.96 5.53
CA PRO A 335 -0.19 29.75 4.45
C PRO A 335 -1.53 29.20 3.94
N GLU A 336 -2.51 30.08 3.71
CA GLU A 336 -3.86 29.68 3.28
C GLU A 336 -3.85 28.91 1.95
N GLU A 337 -2.92 29.24 1.06
CA GLU A 337 -2.73 28.51 -0.20
C GLU A 337 -2.43 27.03 0.06
N THR A 338 -1.53 26.74 1.01
CA THR A 338 -1.19 25.37 1.39
C THR A 338 -2.37 24.66 2.06
N VAL A 339 -3.14 25.39 2.89
CA VAL A 339 -4.37 24.85 3.50
C VAL A 339 -5.39 24.48 2.43
N GLN A 340 -5.55 25.34 1.40
CA GLN A 340 -6.46 25.06 0.29
C GLN A 340 -6.00 23.88 -0.58
N GLN A 341 -4.70 23.73 -0.80
CA GLN A 341 -4.13 22.56 -1.48
C GLN A 341 -4.40 21.26 -0.68
N LEU A 342 -4.25 21.29 0.64
CA LEU A 342 -4.59 20.17 1.53
C LEU A 342 -6.08 19.82 1.46
N ARG A 343 -6.99 20.83 1.46
CA ARG A 343 -8.44 20.61 1.30
C ARG A 343 -8.76 19.95 -0.04
N ASN A 344 -8.16 20.42 -1.12
CA ASN A 344 -8.36 19.85 -2.45
C ASN A 344 -7.87 18.40 -2.52
N ALA A 345 -6.69 18.12 -1.96
CA ALA A 345 -6.13 16.78 -1.90
C ALA A 345 -6.98 15.83 -1.04
N TYR A 346 -7.51 16.31 0.10
CA TYR A 346 -8.42 15.54 0.92
C TYR A 346 -9.76 15.25 0.20
N ALA A 347 -10.28 16.21 -0.55
CA ALA A 347 -11.55 16.08 -1.26
C ALA A 347 -11.56 14.94 -2.30
N VAL A 348 -10.43 14.68 -2.94
CA VAL A 348 -10.29 13.62 -3.97
C VAL A 348 -10.05 12.22 -3.40
N LEU A 349 -9.83 12.08 -2.09
CA LEU A 349 -9.73 10.78 -1.45
C LEU A 349 -11.02 9.95 -1.65
N PRO A 350 -10.95 8.61 -1.60
CA PRO A 350 -12.11 7.74 -1.80
C PRO A 350 -13.30 8.12 -0.93
N LYS A 351 -14.49 8.15 -1.54
CA LYS A 351 -15.74 8.56 -0.86
C LYS A 351 -16.36 7.45 -0.01
N SER A 352 -15.81 6.26 -0.05
CA SER A 352 -16.23 5.13 0.79
C SER A 352 -15.03 4.26 1.11
N TYR A 353 -15.07 3.61 2.27
CA TYR A 353 -14.08 2.66 2.72
C TYR A 353 -14.75 1.57 3.54
N CYS A 354 -14.44 0.31 3.27
CA CYS A 354 -15.01 -0.83 3.99
C CYS A 354 -16.55 -0.88 3.94
N GLY A 355 -17.14 -0.45 2.81
CA GLY A 355 -18.59 -0.37 2.69
C GLY A 355 -19.24 0.80 3.45
N VAL A 356 -18.44 1.61 4.15
CA VAL A 356 -18.90 2.78 4.91
C VAL A 356 -18.59 4.05 4.12
N SER A 357 -19.58 4.92 3.97
CA SER A 357 -19.39 6.21 3.30
C SER A 357 -18.47 7.11 4.10
N ARG A 358 -17.66 7.92 3.39
CA ARG A 358 -16.92 8.99 4.02
C ARG A 358 -17.89 10.05 4.53
N VAL A 359 -17.70 10.50 5.76
CA VAL A 359 -18.50 11.58 6.32
C VAL A 359 -18.35 12.82 5.47
N ALA A 360 -19.47 13.31 4.91
CA ALA A 360 -19.54 14.58 4.21
C ALA A 360 -19.93 15.65 5.24
N MET A 361 -18.92 16.36 5.78
CA MET A 361 -19.16 17.44 6.72
C MET A 361 -19.00 18.80 6.02
N PRO A 362 -19.82 19.79 6.36
CA PRO A 362 -19.52 21.17 6.02
C PRO A 362 -18.13 21.56 6.56
N GLU A 363 -17.39 22.38 5.83
CA GLU A 363 -16.03 22.82 6.22
C GLU A 363 -15.97 23.46 7.63
N ALA A 364 -17.10 23.90 8.17
CA ALA A 364 -17.21 24.58 9.45
C ALA A 364 -17.11 23.65 10.68
N ASP A 365 -17.38 22.36 10.54
CA ASP A 365 -17.55 21.49 11.70
C ASP A 365 -16.26 20.83 12.23
N GLY A 366 -15.16 20.87 11.44
CA GLY A 366 -13.81 20.49 11.89
C GLY A 366 -13.64 19.06 12.40
N ARG A 367 -14.60 18.17 12.15
CA ARG A 367 -14.55 16.77 12.57
C ARG A 367 -13.72 15.93 11.61
N VAL A 368 -13.89 16.15 10.32
CA VAL A 368 -13.11 15.54 9.23
C VAL A 368 -12.68 16.60 8.24
N GLY A 369 -11.62 16.33 7.48
CA GLY A 369 -11.07 17.28 6.52
C GLY A 369 -9.92 18.10 7.08
N VAL A 370 -9.77 19.36 6.68
CA VAL A 370 -8.66 20.22 7.08
C VAL A 370 -9.16 21.34 7.98
N CYS A 371 -8.61 21.44 9.18
CA CYS A 371 -9.00 22.41 10.19
C CYS A 371 -7.77 23.06 10.85
N ARG A 372 -7.81 24.38 11.13
CA ARG A 372 -6.77 25.01 11.94
C ARG A 372 -6.86 24.57 13.38
N GLN A 373 -5.73 24.38 14.05
CA GLN A 373 -5.68 23.88 15.42
C GLN A 373 -6.47 24.77 16.38
N SER A 374 -6.30 26.10 16.30
CA SER A 374 -7.06 27.05 17.12
C SER A 374 -8.56 26.97 16.87
N ALA A 375 -8.98 26.82 15.62
CA ALA A 375 -10.40 26.75 15.25
C ALA A 375 -11.07 25.50 15.83
N PHE A 376 -10.37 24.36 15.88
CA PHE A 376 -10.85 23.15 16.54
C PHE A 376 -11.13 23.39 18.02
N PHE A 377 -10.16 23.95 18.76
CA PHE A 377 -10.33 24.20 20.20
C PHE A 377 -11.34 25.32 20.47
N ARG A 378 -11.33 26.40 19.66
CA ARG A 378 -12.31 27.51 19.80
C ARG A 378 -13.75 27.02 19.66
N ARG A 379 -14.01 26.12 18.73
CA ARG A 379 -15.34 25.53 18.54
C ARG A 379 -15.82 24.78 19.79
N LEU A 380 -14.95 24.02 20.44
CA LEU A 380 -15.30 23.18 21.57
C LEU A 380 -15.21 23.91 22.92
N LEU A 381 -14.24 24.80 23.05
CA LEU A 381 -13.87 25.38 24.35
C LEU A 381 -14.10 26.90 24.44
N GLY A 382 -14.41 27.55 23.30
CA GLY A 382 -14.46 29.01 23.23
C GLY A 382 -13.08 29.70 23.25
N THR A 383 -11.99 28.93 23.32
CA THR A 383 -10.60 29.42 23.36
C THR A 383 -9.73 28.72 22.32
N ASP A 384 -8.64 29.33 21.90
CA ASP A 384 -7.75 28.80 20.84
C ASP A 384 -6.88 27.62 21.31
N GLY A 385 -7.00 27.22 22.54
CA GLY A 385 -6.24 26.13 23.16
C GLY A 385 -6.62 25.95 24.64
N VAL A 386 -5.61 25.80 25.50
CA VAL A 386 -5.84 25.68 26.96
C VAL A 386 -6.34 27.01 27.48
N PRO A 387 -7.47 27.08 28.23
CA PRO A 387 -7.93 28.32 28.83
C PRO A 387 -6.90 28.92 29.79
N GLU A 388 -6.71 30.21 29.72
CA GLU A 388 -5.68 30.95 30.50
C GLU A 388 -6.24 31.51 31.81
N THR A 389 -7.56 31.75 31.85
CA THR A 389 -8.20 32.37 33.00
C THR A 389 -9.27 31.46 33.60
N GLU A 390 -9.53 31.66 34.88
CA GLU A 390 -10.59 30.96 35.58
C GLU A 390 -11.98 31.21 34.97
N ALA A 391 -12.26 32.42 34.49
CA ALA A 391 -13.50 32.77 33.82
C ALA A 391 -13.69 31.91 32.54
N GLN A 392 -12.67 31.76 31.71
CA GLN A 392 -12.72 30.92 30.53
C GLN A 392 -13.00 29.45 30.89
N TRP A 393 -12.36 28.92 31.93
CA TRP A 393 -12.61 27.57 32.42
C TRP A 393 -14.05 27.34 32.91
N LEU A 394 -14.64 28.34 33.52
CA LEU A 394 -16.03 28.26 34.05
C LEU A 394 -17.06 28.21 32.92
N GLU A 395 -16.77 28.81 31.77
CA GLU A 395 -17.66 28.84 30.60
C GLU A 395 -17.69 27.49 29.84
N ILE A 396 -16.66 26.64 29.98
CA ILE A 396 -16.58 25.38 29.27
C ILE A 396 -17.53 24.36 29.87
N GLU A 397 -18.39 23.78 29.06
CA GLU A 397 -19.22 22.66 29.43
C GLU A 397 -18.39 21.36 29.56
N SER A 398 -18.73 20.50 30.51
CA SER A 398 -18.00 19.25 30.77
C SER A 398 -18.00 18.32 29.56
N GLY A 399 -19.09 18.28 28.79
CA GLY A 399 -19.19 17.52 27.56
C GLY A 399 -18.23 18.01 26.49
N MET A 400 -18.10 19.33 26.34
CA MET A 400 -17.18 19.96 25.36
C MET A 400 -15.72 19.75 25.73
N LEU A 401 -15.38 19.81 27.04
CA LEU A 401 -14.04 19.48 27.51
C LEU A 401 -13.71 17.99 27.23
N ALA A 402 -14.65 17.10 27.49
CA ALA A 402 -14.51 15.69 27.18
C ALA A 402 -14.32 15.48 25.67
N ALA A 403 -15.13 16.13 24.83
CA ALA A 403 -15.00 16.06 23.37
C ALA A 403 -13.63 16.55 22.88
N ALA A 404 -13.10 17.64 23.42
CA ALA A 404 -11.77 18.15 23.05
C ALA A 404 -10.64 17.15 23.38
N CYS A 405 -10.84 16.31 24.40
CA CYS A 405 -9.87 15.29 24.83
C CYS A 405 -10.12 13.89 24.24
N SER A 406 -11.32 13.63 23.70
CA SER A 406 -11.75 12.33 23.19
C SER A 406 -11.24 12.06 21.77
N GLY A 407 -11.29 10.80 21.36
CA GLY A 407 -10.79 10.37 20.06
C GLY A 407 -9.30 10.03 20.07
N ALA A 408 -8.71 9.87 18.88
CA ALA A 408 -7.33 9.45 18.71
C ALA A 408 -6.55 10.38 17.76
N VAL A 409 -5.28 10.58 18.07
CA VAL A 409 -4.30 11.23 17.17
C VAL A 409 -3.48 10.12 16.54
N PHE A 410 -3.51 10.03 15.21
CA PHE A 410 -2.81 9.00 14.43
C PHE A 410 -1.37 9.43 14.12
N ARG A 411 -1.14 10.74 13.99
CA ARG A 411 0.17 11.33 13.77
C ARG A 411 0.21 12.77 14.31
N ASP A 412 1.27 13.13 14.99
CA ASP A 412 1.58 14.50 15.44
C ASP A 412 3.08 14.57 15.74
N ASP A 413 3.89 14.75 14.70
CA ASP A 413 5.35 14.71 14.82
C ASP A 413 5.86 15.93 15.63
N SER A 414 5.20 17.07 15.53
CA SER A 414 5.53 18.28 16.31
C SER A 414 5.11 18.17 17.78
N GLY A 415 4.12 17.31 18.06
CA GLY A 415 3.50 17.19 19.38
C GLY A 415 2.66 18.39 19.82
N SER A 416 2.47 19.40 18.98
CA SER A 416 1.80 20.66 19.34
C SER A 416 0.34 20.46 19.73
N PHE A 417 -0.42 19.72 18.91
CA PHE A 417 -1.82 19.43 19.13
C PHE A 417 -2.01 18.51 20.35
N THR A 418 -1.18 17.48 20.44
CA THR A 418 -1.19 16.49 21.56
C THR A 418 -0.84 17.16 22.88
N ALA A 419 0.07 18.15 22.89
CA ALA A 419 0.43 18.88 24.12
C ALA A 419 -0.74 19.68 24.69
N VAL A 420 -1.54 20.34 23.86
CA VAL A 420 -2.75 21.03 24.27
C VAL A 420 -3.75 20.04 24.87
N ARG A 421 -4.05 18.95 24.17
CA ARG A 421 -4.97 17.90 24.63
C ARG A 421 -4.53 17.26 25.95
N ARG A 422 -3.23 17.03 26.11
CA ARG A 422 -2.68 16.49 27.38
C ARG A 422 -2.93 17.44 28.56
N LYS A 423 -2.78 18.76 28.36
CA LYS A 423 -3.10 19.75 29.41
C LYS A 423 -4.59 19.75 29.72
N LEU A 424 -5.44 19.72 28.70
CA LEU A 424 -6.90 19.69 28.89
C LEU A 424 -7.39 18.39 29.58
N SER A 425 -6.72 17.27 29.33
CA SER A 425 -7.08 15.96 29.93
C SER A 425 -6.82 15.91 31.45
N LEU A 426 -6.06 16.85 32.00
CA LEU A 426 -5.94 17.00 33.45
C LEU A 426 -7.25 17.48 34.08
N GLY A 427 -8.20 17.96 33.27
CA GLY A 427 -9.50 18.46 33.70
C GLY A 427 -9.45 19.89 34.23
N TYR A 428 -10.53 20.29 34.85
CA TYR A 428 -10.64 21.63 35.44
C TYR A 428 -9.62 21.85 36.56
N PRO A 429 -8.97 23.02 36.63
CA PRO A 429 -8.20 23.41 37.80
C PRO A 429 -9.02 23.27 39.11
N GLU A 430 -8.36 23.02 40.23
CA GLU A 430 -9.04 22.71 41.48
C GLU A 430 -10.02 23.81 41.92
N GLU A 431 -9.62 25.04 41.79
CA GLU A 431 -10.45 26.21 42.15
C GLU A 431 -11.72 26.28 41.29
N VAL A 432 -11.61 26.02 39.98
CA VAL A 432 -12.75 25.96 39.06
C VAL A 432 -13.66 24.79 39.41
N ARG A 433 -13.07 23.64 39.72
CA ARG A 433 -13.82 22.43 40.11
C ARG A 433 -14.65 22.67 41.38
N LEU A 434 -14.07 23.30 42.39
CA LEU A 434 -14.76 23.66 43.65
C LEU A 434 -15.89 24.65 43.40
N ARG A 435 -15.68 25.68 42.57
CA ARG A 435 -16.75 26.63 42.22
C ARG A 435 -17.89 25.98 41.43
N ARG A 436 -17.59 25.11 40.47
CA ARG A 436 -18.60 24.35 39.73
C ARG A 436 -19.41 23.43 40.66
N LEU A 437 -18.74 22.78 41.61
CA LEU A 437 -19.40 21.96 42.61
C LEU A 437 -20.32 22.80 43.49
N ALA A 438 -19.86 23.95 43.99
CA ALA A 438 -20.66 24.88 44.76
C ALA A 438 -21.90 25.38 44.01
N GLN A 439 -21.75 25.72 42.73
CA GLN A 439 -22.86 26.11 41.86
C GLN A 439 -23.87 24.95 41.65
N ALA A 440 -23.38 23.72 41.44
CA ALA A 440 -24.25 22.55 41.27
C ALA A 440 -25.02 22.25 42.57
N LEU A 441 -24.35 22.30 43.70
CA LEU A 441 -25.00 22.15 45.04
C LEU A 441 -26.02 23.26 45.30
N GLY A 442 -25.69 24.51 44.96
CA GLY A 442 -26.62 25.64 45.06
C GLY A 442 -27.88 25.48 44.20
N ARG A 443 -27.78 24.81 43.04
CA ARG A 443 -28.94 24.47 42.19
C ARG A 443 -29.76 23.31 42.76
N LEU A 444 -29.16 22.37 43.48
CA LEU A 444 -29.85 21.22 44.10
C LEU A 444 -30.49 21.58 45.44
N ALA A 445 -29.94 22.54 46.17
CA ALA A 445 -30.44 22.96 47.50
C ALA A 445 -31.92 23.37 47.50
N PRO A 446 -32.46 24.15 46.55
CA PRO A 446 -33.89 24.48 46.51
C PRO A 446 -34.78 23.25 46.28
N TRP A 447 -34.31 22.26 45.53
CA TRP A 447 -35.07 21.03 45.26
C TRP A 447 -35.22 20.14 46.50
N GLY A 448 -34.23 20.10 47.37
CA GLY A 448 -34.27 19.41 48.64
C GLY A 448 -35.27 20.04 49.60
N GLN A 449 -35.37 21.37 49.67
CA GLN A 449 -36.31 22.08 50.52
C GLN A 449 -37.76 21.88 50.09
N TYR A 450 -38.07 21.65 48.81
CA TYR A 450 -39.43 21.46 48.32
C TYR A 450 -39.93 20.01 48.41
N LYS A 451 -39.07 19.02 48.51
CA LYS A 451 -39.45 17.62 48.53
C LYS A 451 -39.57 17.00 49.94
N TYR A 452 -38.93 17.57 50.96
CA TYR A 452 -38.85 16.97 52.28
C TYR A 452 -39.86 17.52 53.38
N PRO A 453 -40.51 18.65 53.17
CA PRO A 453 -41.44 19.14 54.24
C PRO A 453 -42.80 18.47 54.25
N ARG A 454 -43.09 17.46 53.45
CA ARG A 454 -44.42 16.83 53.34
C ARG A 454 -44.53 15.40 53.91
N LEU A 455 -43.49 14.96 54.58
CA LEU A 455 -43.48 13.63 55.26
C LEU A 455 -43.32 13.70 56.81
N GLY A 456 -43.73 14.81 57.36
CA GLY A 456 -43.91 14.98 58.85
C GLY A 456 -45.37 15.08 59.22
#